data_d5890088c0451c70a1862d479932b5d5
#
_entry.id   d5890088c0451c70a1862d479932b5d5
#
_cell.length_a   1.000
_cell.length_b   1.000
_cell.length_c   1.000
_cell.angle_alpha   90.00
_cell.angle_beta   90.00
_cell.angle_gamma   90.00
#
_symmetry.space_group_name_H-M   'P 1'
#
loop_
_entity.id
_entity.type
_entity.pdbx_description
1 polymer ?
#
loop_
_entity_poly.entity_id
_entity_poly.type
_entity_poly.pdbx_seq_one_letter_code
_entity_poly.pdbx_strand_id
1 'polypeptide(L)'
;MLAYDADLELFRDNFKRFMSEHIAPHYEKWEREGIMPRSVWTLLGENGFLCVDVPEEYGGYGVPTHYSLMLVEESARAGYCALSTGISCHSEIAAPYIQHIGSEEQKQYWLPKMVSGEVVGAIGMTEPGAGSDLQAMRTSAILQGDHYVLNGSKTFISNGQHADVVVLAVKTDPQARAKGVSLLLVDTHLEGFKKGTNLDKIGLHSQDTSELFFDNVKVPKDQLLGNAGSGFAYLMQELPRERTAIAATSLGAIRGSIDLATQYVKERQAFGQAIANFQNTRFVLAQAKIDELATAAFYNQNVALYNEGKLDVETAAALKSFSTDMQMKVADNLLQLFGGYGYMTEYPISRFFVDARIQRIYGGTNGIMKEIVARGLIGKA
;
A
#
# COMPACT_ATOMS: atom_id res chain seq x y z
N MET A 1 21.00 5.89 9.77
CA MET A 1 20.67 4.54 10.27
C MET A 1 19.69 4.78 11.40
N LEU A 2 18.46 4.25 11.33
CA LEU A 2 17.58 4.28 12.50
C LEU A 2 18.31 3.65 13.67
N ALA A 3 18.30 4.31 14.84
CA ALA A 3 18.94 3.77 16.03
C ALA A 3 18.29 2.42 16.39
N TYR A 4 19.04 1.52 17.02
CA TYR A 4 18.47 0.28 17.59
C TYR A 4 17.36 0.67 18.58
N ASP A 5 16.18 0.15 18.37
CA ASP A 5 14.99 0.41 19.18
C ASP A 5 14.46 -0.95 19.69
N ALA A 6 14.66 -1.20 20.98
CA ALA A 6 14.28 -2.47 21.60
C ALA A 6 12.75 -2.67 21.61
N ASP A 7 11.99 -1.60 21.72
CA ASP A 7 10.53 -1.66 21.71
C ASP A 7 10.02 -1.99 20.32
N LEU A 8 10.65 -1.43 19.26
CA LEU A 8 10.34 -1.79 17.88
C LEU A 8 10.63 -3.27 17.59
N GLU A 9 11.74 -3.81 18.08
CA GLU A 9 12.07 -5.24 17.89
C GLU A 9 11.07 -6.13 18.63
N LEU A 10 10.69 -5.79 19.85
CA LEU A 10 9.65 -6.52 20.60
C LEU A 10 8.30 -6.47 19.86
N PHE A 11 7.91 -5.30 19.33
CA PHE A 11 6.68 -5.12 18.57
C PHE A 11 6.71 -5.92 17.27
N ARG A 12 7.85 -5.92 16.57
CA ARG A 12 8.10 -6.77 15.38
C ARG A 12 7.92 -8.25 15.67
N ASP A 13 8.50 -8.75 16.75
CA ASP A 13 8.42 -10.17 17.12
C ASP A 13 7.00 -10.56 17.52
N ASN A 14 6.24 -9.68 18.18
CA ASN A 14 4.83 -9.87 18.46
C ASN A 14 4.01 -9.97 17.17
N PHE A 15 4.27 -9.09 16.20
CA PHE A 15 3.58 -9.13 14.91
C PHE A 15 3.93 -10.39 14.10
N LYS A 16 5.19 -10.83 14.09
CA LYS A 16 5.58 -12.10 13.45
C LYS A 16 4.87 -13.30 14.06
N ARG A 17 4.76 -13.34 15.39
CA ARG A 17 4.02 -14.39 16.09
C ARG A 17 2.55 -14.36 15.70
N PHE A 18 1.93 -13.20 15.73
CA PHE A 18 0.55 -13.00 15.27
C PHE A 18 0.34 -13.53 13.83
N MET A 19 1.22 -13.16 12.90
CA MET A 19 1.13 -13.67 11.52
C MET A 19 1.26 -15.19 11.44
N SER A 20 2.17 -15.79 12.23
CA SER A 20 2.35 -17.24 12.27
C SER A 20 1.13 -17.97 12.81
N GLU A 21 0.46 -17.41 13.82
CA GLU A 21 -0.69 -18.05 14.50
C GLU A 21 -2.00 -17.83 13.75
N HIS A 22 -2.22 -16.64 13.17
CA HIS A 22 -3.52 -16.23 12.67
C HIS A 22 -3.60 -16.02 11.15
N ILE A 23 -2.50 -15.77 10.47
CA ILE A 23 -2.46 -15.51 9.03
C ILE A 23 -1.96 -16.72 8.24
N ALA A 24 -0.79 -17.23 8.61
CA ALA A 24 -0.12 -18.32 7.89
C ALA A 24 -1.02 -19.56 7.65
N PRO A 25 -1.81 -20.05 8.63
CA PRO A 25 -2.63 -21.24 8.43
C PRO A 25 -3.75 -21.08 7.38
N HIS A 26 -4.09 -19.83 7.06
CA HIS A 26 -5.25 -19.50 6.23
C HIS A 26 -4.89 -18.84 4.90
N TYR A 27 -3.67 -18.28 4.77
CA TYR A 27 -3.31 -17.39 3.67
C TYR A 27 -3.44 -18.05 2.29
N GLU A 28 -3.00 -19.31 2.13
CA GLU A 28 -3.15 -20.07 0.88
C GLU A 28 -4.63 -20.27 0.47
N LYS A 29 -5.53 -20.38 1.44
CA LYS A 29 -6.96 -20.47 1.18
C LYS A 29 -7.48 -19.13 0.66
N TRP A 30 -7.12 -18.03 1.30
CA TRP A 30 -7.54 -16.68 0.90
C TRP A 30 -7.03 -16.29 -0.48
N GLU A 31 -5.79 -16.67 -0.81
CA GLU A 31 -5.23 -16.49 -2.16
C GLU A 31 -6.10 -17.20 -3.23
N ARG A 32 -6.58 -18.42 -2.95
CA ARG A 32 -7.48 -19.15 -3.86
C ARG A 32 -8.89 -18.57 -3.91
N GLU A 33 -9.39 -18.04 -2.80
CA GLU A 33 -10.71 -17.42 -2.70
C GLU A 33 -10.75 -16.00 -3.28
N GLY A 34 -9.58 -15.38 -3.48
CA GLY A 34 -9.45 -14.05 -4.05
C GLY A 34 -9.77 -12.90 -3.08
N ILE A 35 -9.94 -13.20 -1.80
CA ILE A 35 -10.20 -12.18 -0.76
C ILE A 35 -9.86 -12.72 0.63
N MET A 36 -9.27 -11.89 1.48
CA MET A 36 -9.19 -12.13 2.93
C MET A 36 -10.56 -11.89 3.58
N PRO A 37 -10.94 -12.64 4.63
CA PRO A 37 -12.20 -12.38 5.32
C PRO A 37 -12.17 -11.04 6.07
N ARG A 38 -13.33 -10.38 6.18
CA ARG A 38 -13.49 -9.09 6.90
C ARG A 38 -12.98 -9.15 8.34
N SER A 39 -13.11 -10.32 8.98
CA SER A 39 -12.65 -10.54 10.37
C SER A 39 -11.15 -10.35 10.58
N VAL A 40 -10.33 -10.42 9.53
CA VAL A 40 -8.88 -10.15 9.62
C VAL A 40 -8.63 -8.71 10.07
N TRP A 41 -9.44 -7.76 9.62
CA TRP A 41 -9.32 -6.35 10.01
C TRP A 41 -9.59 -6.13 11.50
N THR A 42 -10.68 -6.71 12.01
CA THR A 42 -11.00 -6.66 13.45
C THR A 42 -9.90 -7.33 14.27
N LEU A 43 -9.41 -8.49 13.82
CA LEU A 43 -8.35 -9.22 14.50
C LEU A 43 -7.03 -8.42 14.54
N LEU A 44 -6.66 -7.74 13.46
CA LEU A 44 -5.50 -6.84 13.42
C LEU A 44 -5.67 -5.66 14.40
N GLY A 45 -6.86 -5.04 14.43
CA GLY A 45 -7.17 -3.93 15.35
C GLY A 45 -7.15 -4.34 16.81
N GLU A 46 -7.78 -5.48 17.17
CA GLU A 46 -7.78 -6.03 18.53
C GLU A 46 -6.37 -6.35 19.04
N ASN A 47 -5.43 -6.67 18.15
CA ASN A 47 -4.04 -6.93 18.48
C ASN A 47 -3.14 -5.68 18.32
N GLY A 48 -3.72 -4.52 18.00
CA GLY A 48 -3.00 -3.25 17.93
C GLY A 48 -2.05 -3.11 16.74
N PHE A 49 -2.39 -3.68 15.59
CA PHE A 49 -1.58 -3.65 14.36
C PHE A 49 -2.17 -2.79 13.24
N LEU A 50 -3.13 -1.93 13.55
CA LEU A 50 -3.67 -0.95 12.60
C LEU A 50 -3.44 0.47 13.10
N CYS A 51 -3.09 1.38 12.19
CA CYS A 51 -2.98 2.82 12.45
C CYS A 51 -2.17 3.16 13.71
N VAL A 52 -1.06 2.47 13.93
CA VAL A 52 -0.28 2.51 15.19
C VAL A 52 0.34 3.89 15.47
N ASP A 53 0.58 4.70 14.45
CA ASP A 53 1.13 6.05 14.54
C ASP A 53 0.05 7.15 14.68
N VAL A 54 -1.22 6.77 14.65
CA VAL A 54 -2.33 7.66 15.03
C VAL A 54 -2.16 8.05 16.50
N PRO A 55 -2.37 9.34 16.88
CA PRO A 55 -2.28 9.81 18.26
C PRO A 55 -3.15 9.00 19.25
N GLU A 56 -2.69 8.91 20.50
CA GLU A 56 -3.38 8.17 21.58
C GLU A 56 -4.81 8.67 21.80
N GLU A 57 -5.06 9.96 21.62
CA GLU A 57 -6.39 10.57 21.77
C GLU A 57 -7.42 10.03 20.77
N TYR A 58 -6.97 9.40 19.67
CA TYR A 58 -7.81 8.71 18.67
C TYR A 58 -7.62 7.18 18.71
N GLY A 59 -6.97 6.66 19.75
CA GLY A 59 -6.84 5.22 20.01
C GLY A 59 -5.60 4.54 19.42
N GLY A 60 -4.72 5.27 18.71
CA GLY A 60 -3.42 4.76 18.27
C GLY A 60 -2.39 4.78 19.40
N TYR A 61 -1.11 4.52 19.06
CA TYR A 61 -0.02 4.59 20.04
C TYR A 61 0.82 5.87 19.91
N GLY A 62 0.57 6.70 18.89
CA GLY A 62 1.35 7.91 18.65
C GLY A 62 2.83 7.65 18.37
N VAL A 63 3.19 6.43 17.97
CA VAL A 63 4.57 6.04 17.67
C VAL A 63 5.04 6.61 16.32
N PRO A 64 6.35 6.75 16.11
CA PRO A 64 6.87 7.19 14.82
C PRO A 64 6.47 6.26 13.67
N THR A 65 6.29 6.81 12.47
CA THR A 65 5.77 6.09 11.27
C THR A 65 6.55 4.81 10.93
N HIS A 66 7.82 4.70 11.31
CA HIS A 66 8.58 3.47 11.03
C HIS A 66 8.05 2.23 11.77
N TYR A 67 7.26 2.38 12.85
CA TYR A 67 6.54 1.27 13.47
C TYR A 67 5.44 0.72 12.55
N SER A 68 4.66 1.60 11.95
CA SER A 68 3.61 1.24 11.00
C SER A 68 4.20 0.64 9.70
N LEU A 69 5.26 1.26 9.17
CA LEU A 69 5.97 0.76 7.99
C LEU A 69 6.62 -0.62 8.23
N MET A 70 7.03 -0.94 9.46
CA MET A 70 7.54 -2.26 9.82
C MET A 70 6.47 -3.35 9.68
N LEU A 71 5.20 -3.07 10.00
CA LEU A 71 4.10 -4.02 9.80
C LEU A 71 3.91 -4.35 8.31
N VAL A 72 3.99 -3.34 7.46
CA VAL A 72 3.93 -3.47 6.00
C VAL A 72 5.10 -4.32 5.48
N GLU A 73 6.32 -4.02 5.92
CA GLU A 73 7.54 -4.73 5.54
C GLU A 73 7.51 -6.20 5.95
N GLU A 74 7.21 -6.51 7.23
CA GLU A 74 7.21 -7.89 7.74
C GLU A 74 6.10 -8.74 7.13
N SER A 75 4.93 -8.16 6.83
CA SER A 75 3.87 -8.85 6.07
C SER A 75 4.37 -9.29 4.68
N ALA A 76 5.02 -8.39 3.97
CA ALA A 76 5.58 -8.70 2.65
C ALA A 76 6.75 -9.70 2.72
N ARG A 77 7.61 -9.60 3.76
CA ARG A 77 8.72 -10.53 3.99
C ARG A 77 8.23 -11.95 4.24
N ALA A 78 7.11 -12.10 4.95
CA ALA A 78 6.49 -13.41 5.18
C ALA A 78 5.83 -13.99 3.91
N GLY A 79 5.83 -13.28 2.78
CA GLY A 79 5.17 -13.68 1.53
C GLY A 79 3.69 -13.31 1.47
N TYR A 80 3.23 -12.41 2.34
CA TYR A 80 1.84 -11.95 2.41
C TYR A 80 1.70 -10.54 1.82
N CYS A 81 2.15 -10.35 0.57
CA CYS A 81 2.11 -9.05 -0.10
C CYS A 81 0.69 -8.48 -0.24
N ALA A 82 -0.32 -9.33 -0.35
CA ALA A 82 -1.71 -8.90 -0.37
C ALA A 82 -2.15 -8.29 0.97
N LEU A 83 -1.79 -8.90 2.11
CA LEU A 83 -2.01 -8.36 3.45
C LEU A 83 -1.23 -7.05 3.64
N SER A 84 0.05 -7.02 3.25
CA SER A 84 0.90 -5.83 3.27
C SER A 84 0.24 -4.65 2.55
N THR A 85 -0.30 -4.89 1.34
CA THR A 85 -0.99 -3.88 0.52
C THR A 85 -2.28 -3.42 1.18
N GLY A 86 -3.06 -4.33 1.77
CA GLY A 86 -4.29 -4.01 2.49
C GLY A 86 -4.03 -3.12 3.71
N ILE A 87 -3.08 -3.51 4.58
CA ILE A 87 -2.65 -2.71 5.74
C ILE A 87 -2.13 -1.35 5.29
N SER A 88 -1.28 -1.31 4.25
CA SER A 88 -0.75 -0.05 3.71
C SER A 88 -1.87 0.88 3.21
N CYS A 89 -2.84 0.37 2.45
CA CYS A 89 -3.97 1.17 1.97
C CYS A 89 -4.78 1.77 3.13
N HIS A 90 -5.00 1.00 4.18
CA HIS A 90 -5.75 1.42 5.36
C HIS A 90 -4.97 2.38 6.26
N SER A 91 -3.79 1.95 6.74
CA SER A 91 -3.02 2.63 7.79
C SER A 91 -2.05 3.68 7.25
N GLU A 92 -1.45 3.44 6.06
CA GLU A 92 -0.42 4.34 5.51
C GLU A 92 -0.98 5.34 4.49
N ILE A 93 -2.19 5.07 3.97
CA ILE A 93 -2.83 5.91 2.96
C ILE A 93 -4.12 6.53 3.50
N ALA A 94 -5.19 5.76 3.73
CA ALA A 94 -6.49 6.34 4.09
C ALA A 94 -6.50 7.07 5.43
N ALA A 95 -5.96 6.49 6.50
CA ALA A 95 -5.93 7.10 7.82
C ALA A 95 -5.14 8.42 7.88
N PRO A 96 -3.94 8.56 7.25
CA PRO A 96 -3.20 9.81 7.25
C PRO A 96 -3.95 11.01 6.65
N TYR A 97 -4.75 10.81 5.60
CA TYR A 97 -5.58 11.90 5.07
C TYR A 97 -6.54 12.44 6.13
N ILE A 98 -7.17 11.55 6.90
CA ILE A 98 -8.08 11.96 7.99
C ILE A 98 -7.28 12.62 9.11
N GLN A 99 -6.16 12.01 9.52
CA GLN A 99 -5.31 12.51 10.60
C GLN A 99 -4.74 13.90 10.33
N HIS A 100 -4.24 14.16 9.11
CA HIS A 100 -3.52 15.40 8.81
C HIS A 100 -4.45 16.52 8.32
N ILE A 101 -5.57 16.17 7.69
CA ILE A 101 -6.40 17.14 6.95
C ILE A 101 -7.83 17.20 7.51
N GLY A 102 -8.28 16.17 8.22
CA GLY A 102 -9.63 16.09 8.78
C GLY A 102 -9.91 17.14 9.84
N SER A 103 -11.20 17.53 9.96
CA SER A 103 -11.68 18.29 11.11
C SER A 103 -11.58 17.44 12.37
N GLU A 104 -11.66 18.08 13.54
CA GLU A 104 -11.61 17.36 14.82
C GLU A 104 -12.74 16.33 14.93
N GLU A 105 -13.94 16.71 14.48
CA GLU A 105 -15.11 15.82 14.46
C GLU A 105 -14.89 14.60 13.54
N GLN A 106 -14.26 14.82 12.36
CA GLN A 106 -13.93 13.74 11.45
C GLN A 106 -12.90 12.78 12.06
N LYS A 107 -11.84 13.31 12.69
CA LYS A 107 -10.81 12.51 13.38
C LYS A 107 -11.40 11.67 14.52
N GLN A 108 -12.18 12.30 15.41
CA GLN A 108 -12.82 11.63 16.55
C GLN A 108 -13.82 10.56 16.12
N TYR A 109 -14.46 10.74 14.97
CA TYR A 109 -15.44 9.77 14.47
C TYR A 109 -14.79 8.59 13.75
N TRP A 110 -13.81 8.84 12.86
CA TRP A 110 -13.28 7.81 11.98
C TRP A 110 -12.04 7.10 12.55
N LEU A 111 -11.06 7.82 13.11
CA LEU A 111 -9.78 7.24 13.48
C LEU A 111 -9.89 6.14 14.55
N PRO A 112 -10.66 6.26 15.64
CA PRO A 112 -10.77 5.18 16.63
C PRO A 112 -11.33 3.89 16.03
N LYS A 113 -12.29 4.00 15.11
CA LYS A 113 -12.88 2.85 14.42
C LYS A 113 -11.93 2.22 13.40
N MET A 114 -11.07 3.03 12.79
CA MET A 114 -10.01 2.53 11.90
C MET A 114 -8.92 1.81 12.70
N VAL A 115 -8.53 2.34 13.85
CA VAL A 115 -7.56 1.68 14.77
C VAL A 115 -8.08 0.34 15.24
N SER A 116 -9.37 0.24 15.60
CA SER A 116 -9.99 -1.03 16.04
C SER A 116 -10.30 -2.01 14.92
N GLY A 117 -10.19 -1.60 13.65
CA GLY A 117 -10.59 -2.41 12.49
C GLY A 117 -12.11 -2.56 12.33
N GLU A 118 -12.93 -1.83 13.12
CA GLU A 118 -14.37 -1.70 12.92
C GLU A 118 -14.68 -1.08 11.56
N VAL A 119 -13.92 -0.06 11.18
CA VAL A 119 -13.98 0.62 9.88
C VAL A 119 -12.73 0.34 9.08
N VAL A 120 -12.90 -0.08 7.83
CA VAL A 120 -11.81 -0.23 6.86
C VAL A 120 -11.79 0.97 5.92
N GLY A 121 -10.61 1.59 5.80
CA GLY A 121 -10.39 2.72 4.91
C GLY A 121 -9.86 2.31 3.54
N ALA A 122 -10.28 3.05 2.52
CA ALA A 122 -9.74 3.00 1.17
C ALA A 122 -9.54 4.40 0.60
N ILE A 123 -8.79 4.50 -0.52
CA ILE A 123 -8.66 5.74 -1.29
C ILE A 123 -9.17 5.53 -2.71
N GLY A 124 -9.99 6.45 -3.20
CA GLY A 124 -10.58 6.42 -4.54
C GLY A 124 -10.08 7.56 -5.42
N MET A 125 -9.02 7.31 -6.20
CA MET A 125 -8.48 8.30 -7.15
C MET A 125 -8.75 7.89 -8.61
N THR A 126 -8.34 6.69 -8.99
CA THR A 126 -8.32 6.19 -10.37
C THR A 126 -9.72 5.97 -10.93
N GLU A 127 -9.93 6.39 -12.18
CA GLU A 127 -11.15 6.16 -12.95
C GLU A 127 -10.83 5.39 -14.24
N PRO A 128 -11.83 4.78 -14.91
CA PRO A 128 -11.59 4.10 -16.19
C PRO A 128 -10.89 4.98 -17.25
N GLY A 129 -11.09 6.29 -17.21
CA GLY A 129 -10.49 7.27 -18.12
C GLY A 129 -9.37 8.12 -17.52
N ALA A 130 -8.99 7.93 -16.23
CA ALA A 130 -8.02 8.77 -15.54
C ALA A 130 -7.17 7.97 -14.55
N GLY A 131 -5.97 7.60 -14.96
CA GLY A 131 -4.97 6.92 -14.13
C GLY A 131 -3.77 7.85 -13.86
N SER A 132 -2.74 7.80 -14.69
CA SER A 132 -1.57 8.68 -14.58
C SER A 132 -1.92 10.17 -14.72
N ASP A 133 -2.91 10.50 -15.54
CA ASP A 133 -3.50 11.84 -15.63
C ASP A 133 -4.71 11.96 -14.71
N LEU A 134 -4.45 12.19 -13.41
CA LEU A 134 -5.51 12.39 -12.42
C LEU A 134 -6.34 13.65 -12.65
N GLN A 135 -5.84 14.64 -13.40
CA GLN A 135 -6.60 15.86 -13.69
C GLN A 135 -7.76 15.59 -14.65
N ALA A 136 -7.69 14.50 -15.42
CA ALA A 136 -8.74 14.07 -16.34
C ALA A 136 -9.93 13.36 -15.65
N MET A 137 -9.91 13.23 -14.31
CA MET A 137 -11.02 12.62 -13.57
C MET A 137 -12.34 13.33 -13.85
N ARG A 138 -13.45 12.57 -13.86
CA ARG A 138 -14.82 13.03 -14.17
C ARG A 138 -15.80 12.85 -13.04
N THR A 139 -15.52 11.97 -12.06
CA THR A 139 -16.35 11.82 -10.86
C THR A 139 -16.53 13.19 -10.23
N SER A 140 -17.78 13.61 -10.07
CA SER A 140 -18.15 14.96 -9.61
C SER A 140 -18.98 14.90 -8.33
N ALA A 141 -18.82 15.90 -7.48
CA ALA A 141 -19.59 16.07 -6.27
C ALA A 141 -20.02 17.55 -6.17
N ILE A 142 -21.24 17.86 -6.56
CA ILE A 142 -21.75 19.23 -6.64
C ILE A 142 -22.51 19.55 -5.36
N LEU A 143 -22.14 20.65 -4.69
CA LEU A 143 -22.79 21.11 -3.47
C LEU A 143 -24.23 21.56 -3.74
N GLN A 144 -25.18 20.98 -3.03
CA GLN A 144 -26.59 21.31 -3.06
C GLN A 144 -27.12 21.46 -1.63
N GLY A 145 -27.23 22.67 -1.15
CA GLY A 145 -27.67 22.95 0.21
C GLY A 145 -26.65 22.46 1.27
N ASP A 146 -27.00 21.41 2.00
CA ASP A 146 -26.20 20.85 3.09
C ASP A 146 -25.44 19.55 2.72
N HIS A 147 -25.49 19.13 1.45
CA HIS A 147 -24.83 17.92 0.97
C HIS A 147 -24.21 18.10 -0.42
N TYR A 148 -23.21 17.27 -0.72
CA TYR A 148 -22.70 17.07 -2.07
C TYR A 148 -23.46 15.95 -2.76
N VAL A 149 -23.90 16.18 -3.99
CA VAL A 149 -24.47 15.13 -4.87
C VAL A 149 -23.32 14.54 -5.68
N LEU A 150 -22.94 13.31 -5.31
CA LEU A 150 -21.82 12.60 -5.90
C LEU A 150 -22.28 11.67 -7.02
N ASN A 151 -21.63 11.80 -8.19
CA ASN A 151 -21.89 10.98 -9.37
C ASN A 151 -20.57 10.57 -10.05
N GLY A 152 -20.49 9.33 -10.53
CA GLY A 152 -19.33 8.82 -11.27
C GLY A 152 -18.94 7.40 -10.90
N SER A 153 -17.68 7.07 -11.15
CA SER A 153 -17.13 5.75 -10.82
C SER A 153 -15.63 5.81 -10.58
N LYS A 154 -15.15 4.89 -9.78
CA LYS A 154 -13.70 4.63 -9.56
C LYS A 154 -13.38 3.19 -9.88
N THR A 155 -12.13 2.93 -10.29
CA THR A 155 -11.66 1.57 -10.62
C THR A 155 -10.33 1.27 -9.96
N PHE A 156 -10.05 -0.02 -9.79
CA PHE A 156 -8.83 -0.54 -9.15
C PHE A 156 -8.65 -0.06 -7.70
N ILE A 157 -9.75 0.01 -6.95
CA ILE A 157 -9.73 0.50 -5.57
C ILE A 157 -9.40 -0.66 -4.62
N SER A 158 -8.20 -0.60 -4.03
CA SER A 158 -7.74 -1.52 -2.98
C SER A 158 -8.59 -1.34 -1.73
N ASN A 159 -8.88 -2.45 -1.04
CA ASN A 159 -9.83 -2.54 0.07
C ASN A 159 -11.28 -2.18 -0.31
N GLY A 160 -11.61 -2.05 -1.60
CA GLY A 160 -12.91 -1.53 -2.05
C GLY A 160 -14.10 -2.41 -1.66
N GLN A 161 -13.92 -3.74 -1.52
CA GLN A 161 -14.97 -4.64 -1.00
C GLN A 161 -15.15 -4.48 0.51
N HIS A 162 -14.05 -4.33 1.24
CA HIS A 162 -14.06 -4.20 2.70
C HIS A 162 -14.29 -2.78 3.19
N ALA A 163 -14.05 -1.76 2.35
CA ALA A 163 -14.14 -0.37 2.76
C ALA A 163 -15.50 -0.02 3.36
N ASP A 164 -15.47 0.65 4.50
CA ASP A 164 -16.59 1.33 5.14
C ASP A 164 -16.52 2.85 4.89
N VAL A 165 -15.29 3.38 4.74
CA VAL A 165 -15.04 4.77 4.36
C VAL A 165 -14.04 4.85 3.21
N VAL A 166 -14.29 5.74 2.26
CA VAL A 166 -13.39 6.01 1.13
C VAL A 166 -12.98 7.49 1.15
N VAL A 167 -11.68 7.75 1.22
CA VAL A 167 -11.11 9.07 0.88
C VAL A 167 -11.23 9.23 -0.63
N LEU A 168 -12.18 10.00 -1.09
CA LEU A 168 -12.57 10.05 -2.50
C LEU A 168 -12.15 11.36 -3.15
N ALA A 169 -11.31 11.29 -4.19
CA ALA A 169 -10.98 12.43 -5.03
C ALA A 169 -12.11 12.68 -6.05
N VAL A 170 -12.65 13.90 -6.06
CA VAL A 170 -13.80 14.29 -6.88
C VAL A 170 -13.64 15.68 -7.47
N LYS A 171 -14.38 16.01 -8.51
CA LYS A 171 -14.54 17.38 -9.03
C LYS A 171 -15.70 18.06 -8.31
N THR A 172 -15.39 19.04 -7.47
CA THR A 172 -16.40 19.96 -6.91
C THR A 172 -16.60 21.19 -7.78
N ASP A 173 -15.61 21.51 -8.64
CA ASP A 173 -15.73 22.46 -9.75
C ASP A 173 -15.15 21.82 -11.03
N PRO A 174 -16.00 21.28 -11.93
CA PRO A 174 -15.57 20.66 -13.17
C PRO A 174 -14.78 21.59 -14.12
N GLN A 175 -14.94 22.91 -14.00
CA GLN A 175 -14.31 23.91 -14.87
C GLN A 175 -12.86 24.26 -14.41
N ALA A 176 -12.52 24.02 -13.15
CA ALA A 176 -11.30 24.56 -12.52
C ALA A 176 -10.08 23.63 -12.60
N ARG A 177 -10.03 22.63 -13.49
CA ARG A 177 -8.92 21.67 -13.65
C ARG A 177 -8.46 21.11 -12.28
N ALA A 178 -7.15 21.25 -11.92
CA ALA A 178 -6.60 20.78 -10.65
C ALA A 178 -7.20 21.50 -9.42
N LYS A 179 -7.53 22.80 -9.55
CA LYS A 179 -8.19 23.58 -8.49
C LYS A 179 -9.65 23.23 -8.28
N GLY A 180 -10.23 22.41 -9.15
CA GLY A 180 -11.58 21.88 -9.00
C GLY A 180 -11.64 20.53 -8.27
N VAL A 181 -10.49 19.96 -7.89
CA VAL A 181 -10.43 18.68 -7.17
C VAL A 181 -10.55 18.90 -5.68
N SER A 182 -11.44 18.15 -5.05
CA SER A 182 -11.62 18.08 -3.59
C SER A 182 -11.53 16.64 -3.11
N LEU A 183 -11.36 16.44 -1.81
CA LEU A 183 -11.44 15.14 -1.17
C LEU A 183 -12.70 15.08 -0.30
N LEU A 184 -13.43 13.98 -0.38
CA LEU A 184 -14.58 13.68 0.47
C LEU A 184 -14.33 12.39 1.25
N LEU A 185 -14.77 12.35 2.51
CA LEU A 185 -14.95 11.11 3.25
C LEU A 185 -16.31 10.53 2.90
N VAL A 186 -16.34 9.43 2.16
CA VAL A 186 -17.60 8.84 1.67
C VAL A 186 -17.84 7.53 2.42
N ASP A 187 -18.89 7.53 3.26
CA ASP A 187 -19.42 6.32 3.87
C ASP A 187 -20.00 5.42 2.77
N THR A 188 -19.57 4.17 2.72
CA THR A 188 -19.97 3.22 1.68
C THR A 188 -21.41 2.71 1.84
N HIS A 189 -22.05 2.98 2.97
CA HIS A 189 -23.44 2.61 3.26
C HIS A 189 -24.46 3.67 2.78
N LEU A 190 -24.00 4.81 2.27
CA LEU A 190 -24.89 5.85 1.71
C LEU A 190 -25.67 5.31 0.50
N GLU A 191 -26.95 5.70 0.42
CA GLU A 191 -27.80 5.35 -0.71
C GLU A 191 -27.19 5.84 -2.03
N GLY A 192 -27.20 4.98 -3.07
CA GLY A 192 -26.59 5.25 -4.36
C GLY A 192 -25.11 4.87 -4.46
N PHE A 193 -24.43 4.52 -3.35
CA PHE A 193 -23.10 3.94 -3.39
C PHE A 193 -23.20 2.43 -3.70
N LYS A 194 -22.44 1.95 -4.68
CA LYS A 194 -22.38 0.52 -5.03
C LYS A 194 -20.94 0.07 -5.20
N LYS A 195 -20.59 -1.03 -4.54
CA LYS A 195 -19.36 -1.78 -4.79
C LYS A 195 -19.58 -2.67 -5.99
N GLY A 196 -18.68 -2.63 -6.96
CA GLY A 196 -18.66 -3.53 -8.10
C GLY A 196 -18.08 -4.91 -7.74
N THR A 197 -17.68 -5.65 -8.75
CA THR A 197 -17.05 -6.96 -8.55
C THR A 197 -15.65 -6.81 -7.93
N ASN A 198 -15.24 -7.79 -7.12
CA ASN A 198 -13.83 -7.97 -6.78
C ASN A 198 -13.11 -8.42 -8.06
N LEU A 199 -12.14 -7.60 -8.51
CA LEU A 199 -11.46 -7.79 -9.80
C LEU A 199 -10.47 -8.95 -9.72
N ASP A 200 -10.48 -9.82 -10.74
CA ASP A 200 -9.47 -10.85 -10.90
C ASP A 200 -8.13 -10.24 -11.34
N LYS A 201 -7.03 -10.69 -10.72
CA LYS A 201 -5.69 -10.11 -10.87
C LYS A 201 -4.64 -11.20 -11.07
N ILE A 202 -3.53 -10.85 -11.70
CA ILE A 202 -2.41 -11.78 -11.90
C ILE A 202 -1.56 -12.00 -10.64
N GLY A 203 -1.77 -11.23 -9.58
CA GLY A 203 -1.12 -11.32 -8.27
C GLY A 203 -1.94 -10.58 -7.22
N LEU A 204 -1.48 -10.57 -5.94
CA LEU A 204 -2.19 -10.03 -4.79
C LEU A 204 -3.63 -10.55 -4.73
N HIS A 205 -3.82 -11.87 -4.94
CA HIS A 205 -5.17 -12.42 -5.09
C HIS A 205 -6.04 -12.20 -3.86
N SER A 206 -5.51 -12.40 -2.65
CA SER A 206 -6.26 -12.25 -1.41
C SER A 206 -6.51 -10.79 -0.99
N GLN A 207 -5.88 -9.80 -1.65
CA GLN A 207 -6.19 -8.39 -1.47
C GLN A 207 -7.35 -8.02 -2.41
N ASP A 208 -8.46 -7.56 -1.87
CA ASP A 208 -9.61 -7.12 -2.67
C ASP A 208 -9.32 -5.82 -3.43
N THR A 209 -9.77 -5.79 -4.67
CA THR A 209 -9.62 -4.63 -5.56
C THR A 209 -10.90 -4.48 -6.36
N SER A 210 -11.55 -3.32 -6.30
CA SER A 210 -12.90 -3.17 -6.81
C SER A 210 -13.12 -1.95 -7.66
N GLU A 211 -14.22 -2.00 -8.41
CA GLU A 211 -14.87 -0.81 -8.95
C GLU A 211 -15.83 -0.26 -7.90
N LEU A 212 -15.99 1.06 -7.89
CA LEU A 212 -16.96 1.77 -7.05
C LEU A 212 -17.82 2.66 -7.95
N PHE A 213 -19.14 2.65 -7.73
CA PHE A 213 -20.11 3.40 -8.52
C PHE A 213 -20.92 4.31 -7.62
N PHE A 214 -21.15 5.53 -8.10
CA PHE A 214 -21.87 6.59 -7.39
C PHE A 214 -23.02 7.08 -8.27
N ASP A 215 -24.25 6.93 -7.79
CA ASP A 215 -25.47 7.38 -8.46
C ASP A 215 -26.26 8.28 -7.51
N ASN A 216 -26.10 9.59 -7.66
CA ASN A 216 -26.73 10.63 -6.85
C ASN A 216 -26.54 10.44 -5.33
N VAL A 217 -25.35 9.96 -4.92
CA VAL A 217 -25.01 9.76 -3.50
C VAL A 217 -24.98 11.10 -2.80
N LYS A 218 -25.75 11.23 -1.73
CA LYS A 218 -25.82 12.44 -0.90
C LYS A 218 -24.79 12.36 0.21
N VAL A 219 -23.65 13.02 0.01
CA VAL A 219 -22.56 13.09 1.01
C VAL A 219 -22.72 14.38 1.81
N PRO A 220 -22.88 14.33 3.15
CA PRO A 220 -23.00 15.52 3.98
C PRO A 220 -21.85 16.50 3.76
N LYS A 221 -22.10 17.80 3.78
CA LYS A 221 -21.09 18.83 3.48
C LYS A 221 -19.92 18.84 4.46
N ASP A 222 -20.15 18.41 5.70
CA ASP A 222 -19.13 18.27 6.74
C ASP A 222 -18.18 17.08 6.51
N GLN A 223 -18.46 16.23 5.51
CA GLN A 223 -17.55 15.18 5.07
C GLN A 223 -16.56 15.67 3.99
N LEU A 224 -16.52 16.96 3.68
CA LEU A 224 -15.43 17.56 2.93
C LEU A 224 -14.14 17.50 3.76
N LEU A 225 -13.10 16.91 3.19
CA LEU A 225 -11.80 16.80 3.83
C LEU A 225 -10.96 18.06 3.52
N GLY A 226 -10.71 18.86 4.53
CA GLY A 226 -10.03 20.15 4.39
C GLY A 226 -10.86 21.18 3.61
N ASN A 227 -10.26 21.85 2.62
CA ASN A 227 -10.88 22.94 1.85
C ASN A 227 -11.30 22.49 0.44
N ALA A 228 -12.45 22.95 -0.04
CA ALA A 228 -12.87 22.70 -1.42
C ALA A 228 -11.82 23.25 -2.41
N GLY A 229 -11.56 22.48 -3.48
CA GLY A 229 -10.56 22.82 -4.49
C GLY A 229 -9.09 22.60 -4.11
N SER A 230 -8.82 22.18 -2.87
CA SER A 230 -7.46 21.90 -2.38
C SER A 230 -7.06 20.42 -2.46
N GLY A 231 -7.96 19.54 -2.92
CA GLY A 231 -7.74 18.09 -2.92
C GLY A 231 -6.49 17.65 -3.65
N PHE A 232 -6.16 18.29 -4.78
CA PHE A 232 -4.93 17.96 -5.52
C PHE A 232 -3.66 18.31 -4.72
N ALA A 233 -3.66 19.40 -3.96
CA ALA A 233 -2.54 19.77 -3.09
C ALA A 233 -2.38 18.75 -1.94
N TYR A 234 -3.49 18.33 -1.34
CA TYR A 234 -3.48 17.33 -0.28
C TYR A 234 -2.98 15.96 -0.79
N LEU A 235 -3.37 15.53 -2.00
CA LEU A 235 -2.81 14.34 -2.62
C LEU A 235 -1.29 14.46 -2.77
N MET A 236 -0.78 15.60 -3.23
CA MET A 236 0.68 15.82 -3.38
C MET A 236 1.42 15.81 -2.03
N GLN A 237 0.79 16.28 -0.96
CA GLN A 237 1.34 16.29 0.39
C GLN A 237 1.52 14.88 0.96
N GLU A 238 0.57 13.98 0.75
CA GLU A 238 0.58 12.63 1.33
C GLU A 238 1.37 11.61 0.48
N LEU A 239 1.57 11.85 -0.82
CA LEU A 239 2.27 10.94 -1.72
C LEU A 239 3.68 10.51 -1.26
N PRO A 240 4.52 11.33 -0.58
CA PRO A 240 5.81 10.87 -0.07
C PRO A 240 5.68 9.70 0.91
N ARG A 241 4.68 9.74 1.82
CA ARG A 241 4.36 8.65 2.75
C ARG A 241 3.90 7.40 2.01
N GLU A 242 2.92 7.54 1.11
CA GLU A 242 2.39 6.43 0.31
C GLU A 242 3.50 5.70 -0.47
N ARG A 243 4.42 6.44 -1.08
CA ARG A 243 5.56 5.89 -1.83
C ARG A 243 6.57 5.19 -0.93
N THR A 244 6.77 5.71 0.28
CA THR A 244 7.64 5.06 1.28
C THR A 244 7.04 3.73 1.76
N ALA A 245 5.71 3.65 1.94
CA ALA A 245 5.01 2.40 2.28
C ALA A 245 5.10 1.36 1.13
N ILE A 246 5.01 1.78 -0.13
CA ILE A 246 5.26 0.91 -1.28
C ILE A 246 6.70 0.36 -1.26
N ALA A 247 7.67 1.20 -0.90
CA ALA A 247 9.06 0.76 -0.78
C ALA A 247 9.27 -0.21 0.40
N ALA A 248 8.53 -0.07 1.52
CA ALA A 248 8.52 -1.02 2.62
C ALA A 248 8.04 -2.41 2.16
N THR A 249 6.91 -2.47 1.43
CA THR A 249 6.43 -3.71 0.80
C THR A 249 7.50 -4.33 -0.11
N SER A 250 8.14 -3.50 -0.95
CA SER A 250 9.16 -3.97 -1.89
C SER A 250 10.37 -4.54 -1.17
N LEU A 251 10.88 -3.87 -0.13
CA LEU A 251 12.03 -4.32 0.66
C LEU A 251 11.71 -5.61 1.41
N GLY A 252 10.52 -5.70 2.03
CA GLY A 252 10.05 -6.92 2.69
C GLY A 252 10.01 -8.10 1.73
N ALA A 253 9.40 -7.93 0.56
CA ALA A 253 9.32 -8.97 -0.47
C ALA A 253 10.69 -9.41 -1.01
N ILE A 254 11.64 -8.48 -1.18
CA ILE A 254 13.04 -8.80 -1.54
C ILE A 254 13.65 -9.71 -0.47
N ARG A 255 13.54 -9.34 0.81
CA ARG A 255 14.06 -10.12 1.94
C ARG A 255 13.45 -11.51 2.02
N GLY A 256 12.10 -11.59 1.92
CA GLY A 256 11.39 -12.88 1.93
C GLY A 256 11.77 -13.79 0.76
N SER A 257 11.93 -13.23 -0.43
CA SER A 257 12.39 -13.99 -1.61
C SER A 257 13.81 -14.55 -1.42
N ILE A 258 14.72 -13.77 -0.81
CA ILE A 258 16.10 -14.19 -0.50
C ILE A 258 16.08 -15.30 0.55
N ASP A 259 15.32 -15.13 1.64
CA ASP A 259 15.20 -16.12 2.71
C ASP A 259 14.71 -17.46 2.14
N LEU A 260 13.63 -17.44 1.35
CA LEU A 260 13.03 -18.62 0.70
C LEU A 260 14.01 -19.30 -0.27
N ALA A 261 14.63 -18.51 -1.17
CA ALA A 261 15.55 -19.06 -2.16
C ALA A 261 16.82 -19.65 -1.50
N THR A 262 17.32 -18.99 -0.44
CA THR A 262 18.49 -19.48 0.30
C THR A 262 18.22 -20.83 0.96
N GLN A 263 17.03 -21.04 1.50
CA GLN A 263 16.64 -22.34 2.05
C GLN A 263 16.54 -23.39 0.93
N TYR A 264 15.80 -23.08 -0.13
CA TYR A 264 15.57 -23.99 -1.25
C TYR A 264 16.88 -24.51 -1.87
N VAL A 265 17.82 -23.63 -2.19
CA VAL A 265 19.07 -24.03 -2.86
C VAL A 265 19.98 -24.92 -2.00
N LYS A 266 19.87 -24.85 -0.65
CA LYS A 266 20.59 -25.74 0.27
C LYS A 266 20.01 -27.14 0.30
N GLU A 267 18.71 -27.29 0.11
CA GLU A 267 17.97 -28.54 0.15
C GLU A 267 17.93 -29.24 -1.20
N ARG A 268 17.78 -28.48 -2.28
CA ARG A 268 17.63 -29.00 -3.64
C ARG A 268 18.92 -29.60 -4.17
N GLN A 269 18.86 -30.85 -4.57
CA GLN A 269 20.00 -31.61 -5.15
C GLN A 269 19.91 -31.65 -6.67
N ALA A 270 21.04 -31.48 -7.34
CA ALA A 270 21.22 -31.70 -8.78
C ALA A 270 22.69 -32.07 -9.06
N PHE A 271 22.93 -32.93 -10.03
CA PHE A 271 24.28 -33.36 -10.40
C PHE A 271 25.12 -33.86 -9.21
N GLY A 272 24.46 -34.57 -8.28
CA GLY A 272 25.12 -35.19 -7.12
C GLY A 272 25.46 -34.26 -5.96
N GLN A 273 25.00 -33.01 -5.97
CA GLN A 273 25.26 -32.04 -4.88
C GLN A 273 24.11 -31.02 -4.74
N ALA A 274 24.08 -30.32 -3.59
CA ALA A 274 23.16 -29.19 -3.40
C ALA A 274 23.42 -28.10 -4.45
N ILE A 275 22.33 -27.53 -5.03
CA ILE A 275 22.51 -26.49 -6.05
C ILE A 275 23.17 -25.22 -5.50
N ALA A 276 23.18 -25.02 -4.20
CA ALA A 276 23.96 -23.99 -3.51
C ALA A 276 25.48 -24.07 -3.79
N ASN A 277 25.99 -25.24 -4.17
CA ASN A 277 27.42 -25.44 -4.44
C ASN A 277 27.85 -24.94 -5.82
N PHE A 278 26.90 -24.68 -6.72
CA PHE A 278 27.23 -24.14 -8.04
C PHE A 278 27.55 -22.64 -7.96
N GLN A 279 28.61 -22.22 -8.63
CA GLN A 279 29.08 -20.83 -8.63
C GLN A 279 28.00 -19.85 -9.07
N ASN A 280 27.24 -20.18 -10.14
CA ASN A 280 26.17 -19.33 -10.64
C ASN A 280 25.07 -19.10 -9.57
N THR A 281 24.63 -20.14 -8.86
CA THR A 281 23.65 -20.03 -7.79
C THR A 281 24.12 -19.09 -6.68
N ARG A 282 25.38 -19.21 -6.28
CA ARG A 282 25.99 -18.34 -5.26
C ARG A 282 26.08 -16.89 -5.75
N PHE A 283 26.36 -16.65 -7.02
CA PHE A 283 26.43 -15.30 -7.57
C PHE A 283 25.07 -14.66 -7.68
N VAL A 284 24.02 -15.41 -8.04
CA VAL A 284 22.63 -14.92 -8.06
C VAL A 284 22.18 -14.51 -6.65
N LEU A 285 22.40 -15.35 -5.64
CA LEU A 285 22.07 -15.03 -4.25
C LEU A 285 22.88 -13.84 -3.71
N ALA A 286 24.18 -13.77 -4.03
CA ALA A 286 25.03 -12.65 -3.65
C ALA A 286 24.55 -11.34 -4.27
N GLN A 287 24.19 -11.34 -5.56
CA GLN A 287 23.67 -10.16 -6.22
C GLN A 287 22.32 -9.73 -5.61
N ALA A 288 21.41 -10.68 -5.33
CA ALA A 288 20.14 -10.38 -4.66
C ALA A 288 20.37 -9.71 -3.29
N LYS A 289 21.36 -10.18 -2.52
CA LYS A 289 21.73 -9.57 -1.24
C LYS A 289 22.34 -8.18 -1.38
N ILE A 290 23.16 -7.94 -2.41
CA ILE A 290 23.71 -6.60 -2.73
C ILE A 290 22.56 -5.65 -3.08
N ASP A 291 21.62 -6.08 -3.91
CA ASP A 291 20.45 -5.29 -4.31
C ASP A 291 19.55 -4.99 -3.08
N GLU A 292 19.38 -5.95 -2.17
CA GLU A 292 18.65 -5.74 -0.89
C GLU A 292 19.33 -4.70 -0.02
N LEU A 293 20.64 -4.79 0.19
CA LEU A 293 21.39 -3.85 1.03
C LEU A 293 21.31 -2.41 0.48
N ALA A 294 21.42 -2.25 -0.83
CA ALA A 294 21.28 -0.94 -1.48
C ALA A 294 19.85 -0.38 -1.31
N THR A 295 18.83 -1.25 -1.49
CA THR A 295 17.42 -0.87 -1.31
C THR A 295 17.14 -0.49 0.14
N ALA A 296 17.64 -1.27 1.09
CA ALA A 296 17.47 -1.01 2.53
C ALA A 296 18.13 0.32 2.96
N ALA A 297 19.33 0.62 2.46
CA ALA A 297 20.02 1.86 2.76
C ALA A 297 19.22 3.08 2.27
N PHE A 298 18.73 3.03 1.04
CA PHE A 298 17.92 4.11 0.45
C PHE A 298 16.55 4.25 1.16
N TYR A 299 15.89 3.13 1.45
CA TYR A 299 14.65 3.11 2.22
C TYR A 299 14.83 3.74 3.63
N ASN A 300 15.82 3.27 4.39
CA ASN A 300 16.07 3.78 5.74
C ASN A 300 16.38 5.28 5.77
N GLN A 301 17.10 5.79 4.76
CA GLN A 301 17.34 7.23 4.61
C GLN A 301 16.02 7.98 4.40
N ASN A 302 15.13 7.49 3.55
CA ASN A 302 13.83 8.12 3.28
C ASN A 302 12.94 8.13 4.53
N VAL A 303 12.89 7.02 5.26
CA VAL A 303 12.13 6.94 6.53
C VAL A 303 12.65 7.95 7.55
N ALA A 304 13.97 8.08 7.68
CA ALA A 304 14.56 9.10 8.57
C ALA A 304 14.17 10.53 8.15
N LEU A 305 14.28 10.84 6.85
CA LEU A 305 13.86 12.15 6.30
C LEU A 305 12.36 12.40 6.49
N TYR A 306 11.52 11.38 6.34
CA TYR A 306 10.09 11.51 6.57
C TYR A 306 9.79 11.85 8.04
N ASN A 307 10.37 11.10 8.99
CA ASN A 307 10.20 11.35 10.43
C ASN A 307 10.71 12.75 10.87
N GLU A 308 11.67 13.32 10.13
CA GLU A 308 12.16 14.69 10.34
C GLU A 308 11.34 15.76 9.60
N GLY A 309 10.32 15.40 8.82
CA GLY A 309 9.53 16.31 7.99
C GLY A 309 10.33 16.90 6.81
N LYS A 310 11.39 16.23 6.37
CA LYS A 310 12.34 16.69 5.32
C LYS A 310 12.29 15.90 4.03
N LEU A 311 11.45 14.87 3.94
CA LEU A 311 11.37 14.04 2.74
C LEU A 311 10.67 14.83 1.62
N ASP A 312 11.41 15.11 0.55
CA ASP A 312 10.86 15.75 -0.64
C ASP A 312 10.20 14.75 -1.61
N VAL A 313 9.39 15.30 -2.52
CA VAL A 313 8.58 14.51 -3.48
C VAL A 313 9.45 13.76 -4.47
N GLU A 314 10.56 14.35 -4.91
CA GLU A 314 11.52 13.78 -5.87
C GLU A 314 12.25 12.58 -5.27
N THR A 315 12.75 12.72 -4.04
CA THR A 315 13.45 11.66 -3.32
C THR A 315 12.52 10.48 -3.04
N ALA A 316 11.27 10.73 -2.61
CA ALA A 316 10.26 9.67 -2.43
C ALA A 316 9.89 8.97 -3.75
N ALA A 317 9.80 9.72 -4.86
CA ALA A 317 9.55 9.15 -6.17
C ALA A 317 10.74 8.29 -6.66
N ALA A 318 11.96 8.74 -6.44
CA ALA A 318 13.17 7.98 -6.75
C ALA A 318 13.22 6.66 -5.96
N LEU A 319 12.94 6.69 -4.66
CA LEU A 319 12.87 5.50 -3.81
C LEU A 319 11.85 4.50 -4.35
N LYS A 320 10.60 4.95 -4.60
CA LYS A 320 9.52 4.09 -5.11
C LYS A 320 9.90 3.43 -6.42
N SER A 321 10.45 4.19 -7.37
CA SER A 321 10.89 3.64 -8.65
C SER A 321 12.01 2.62 -8.48
N PHE A 322 13.03 2.94 -7.68
CA PHE A 322 14.18 2.06 -7.45
C PHE A 322 13.78 0.78 -6.75
N SER A 323 13.08 0.86 -5.62
CA SER A 323 12.72 -0.31 -4.80
C SER A 323 11.83 -1.30 -5.54
N THR A 324 10.84 -0.81 -6.30
CA THR A 324 9.93 -1.67 -7.07
C THR A 324 10.59 -2.30 -8.29
N ASP A 325 11.55 -1.62 -8.94
CA ASP A 325 12.37 -2.21 -10.01
C ASP A 325 13.31 -3.29 -9.44
N MET A 326 13.89 -3.06 -8.24
CA MET A 326 14.74 -4.07 -7.56
C MET A 326 13.92 -5.26 -7.10
N GLN A 327 12.72 -5.08 -6.54
CA GLN A 327 11.84 -6.18 -6.17
C GLN A 327 11.58 -7.11 -7.36
N MET A 328 11.19 -6.56 -8.50
CA MET A 328 10.90 -7.35 -9.70
C MET A 328 12.15 -8.09 -10.19
N LYS A 329 13.32 -7.40 -10.25
CA LYS A 329 14.61 -7.99 -10.64
C LYS A 329 15.00 -9.16 -9.75
N VAL A 330 14.89 -8.97 -8.42
CA VAL A 330 15.27 -10.00 -7.44
C VAL A 330 14.31 -11.19 -7.52
N ALA A 331 13.00 -10.94 -7.57
CA ALA A 331 11.99 -12.01 -7.66
C ALA A 331 12.19 -12.86 -8.94
N ASP A 332 12.43 -12.24 -10.10
CA ASP A 332 12.68 -12.93 -11.35
C ASP A 332 13.96 -13.80 -11.31
N ASN A 333 15.07 -13.24 -10.85
CA ASN A 333 16.33 -13.95 -10.75
C ASN A 333 16.29 -15.12 -9.75
N LEU A 334 15.60 -14.95 -8.62
CA LEU A 334 15.52 -15.99 -7.60
C LEU A 334 14.53 -17.09 -8.00
N LEU A 335 13.42 -16.77 -8.67
CA LEU A 335 12.49 -17.74 -9.22
C LEU A 335 13.20 -18.70 -10.17
N GLN A 336 14.13 -18.22 -10.98
CA GLN A 336 14.92 -19.04 -11.92
C GLN A 336 15.66 -20.19 -11.20
N LEU A 337 16.09 -20.00 -9.93
CA LEU A 337 16.79 -21.04 -9.15
C LEU A 337 15.89 -22.23 -8.80
N PHE A 338 14.59 -22.05 -8.83
CA PHE A 338 13.62 -23.13 -8.58
C PHE A 338 13.34 -23.98 -9.83
N GLY A 339 13.76 -23.52 -11.02
CA GLY A 339 13.46 -24.22 -12.27
C GLY A 339 11.95 -24.35 -12.50
N GLY A 340 11.47 -25.51 -12.94
CA GLY A 340 10.04 -25.76 -13.16
C GLY A 340 9.16 -25.56 -11.94
N TYR A 341 9.69 -25.81 -10.75
CA TYR A 341 8.95 -25.57 -9.49
C TYR A 341 8.69 -24.07 -9.24
N GLY A 342 9.56 -23.16 -9.71
CA GLY A 342 9.32 -21.73 -9.61
C GLY A 342 8.10 -21.24 -10.42
N TYR A 343 7.65 -22.03 -11.39
CA TYR A 343 6.48 -21.71 -12.21
C TYR A 343 5.16 -22.30 -11.64
N MET A 344 5.24 -23.06 -10.55
CA MET A 344 4.09 -23.68 -9.92
C MET A 344 3.57 -22.81 -8.77
N THR A 345 2.25 -22.62 -8.70
CA THR A 345 1.60 -21.77 -7.70
C THR A 345 1.72 -22.28 -6.26
N GLU A 346 1.99 -23.57 -6.07
CA GLU A 346 2.24 -24.18 -4.76
C GLU A 346 3.60 -23.76 -4.13
N TYR A 347 4.51 -23.19 -4.96
CA TYR A 347 5.78 -22.65 -4.47
C TYR A 347 5.68 -21.15 -4.26
N PRO A 348 5.85 -20.64 -3.02
CA PRO A 348 5.65 -19.23 -2.71
C PRO A 348 6.51 -18.25 -3.52
N ILE A 349 7.62 -18.70 -4.11
CA ILE A 349 8.45 -17.83 -4.96
C ILE A 349 7.69 -17.34 -6.20
N SER A 350 6.75 -18.12 -6.74
CA SER A 350 5.91 -17.72 -7.86
C SER A 350 5.01 -16.53 -7.49
N ARG A 351 4.49 -16.52 -6.25
CA ARG A 351 3.66 -15.42 -5.72
C ARG A 351 4.48 -14.15 -5.56
N PHE A 352 5.70 -14.21 -5.01
CA PHE A 352 6.59 -13.05 -4.95
C PHE A 352 6.83 -12.42 -6.34
N PHE A 353 6.93 -13.24 -7.38
CA PHE A 353 7.13 -12.77 -8.75
C PHE A 353 5.89 -12.05 -9.30
N VAL A 354 4.70 -12.65 -9.20
CA VAL A 354 3.48 -12.03 -9.76
C VAL A 354 3.07 -10.79 -8.97
N ASP A 355 3.22 -10.80 -7.64
CA ASP A 355 2.89 -9.68 -6.76
C ASP A 355 3.82 -8.48 -6.98
N ALA A 356 5.09 -8.70 -7.34
CA ALA A 356 6.02 -7.64 -7.64
C ALA A 356 5.57 -6.76 -8.83
N ARG A 357 4.79 -7.31 -9.75
CA ARG A 357 4.48 -6.62 -11.01
C ARG A 357 3.65 -5.36 -10.84
N ILE A 358 2.68 -5.37 -9.92
CA ILE A 358 1.79 -4.22 -9.68
C ILE A 358 2.51 -3.06 -8.99
N GLN A 359 3.55 -3.33 -8.21
CA GLN A 359 4.31 -2.32 -7.48
C GLN A 359 4.87 -1.21 -8.38
N ARG A 360 5.17 -1.53 -9.64
CA ARG A 360 5.67 -0.60 -10.66
C ARG A 360 4.55 0.23 -11.31
N ILE A 361 3.28 -0.03 -10.99
CA ILE A 361 2.11 0.59 -11.61
C ILE A 361 1.40 1.53 -10.63
N TYR A 362 0.97 1.04 -9.49
CA TYR A 362 0.19 1.82 -8.53
C TYR A 362 1.05 2.85 -7.75
N GLY A 363 0.40 3.78 -7.04
CA GLY A 363 1.10 4.91 -6.40
C GLY A 363 1.82 5.83 -7.38
N GLY A 364 1.40 5.79 -8.66
CA GLY A 364 2.04 6.39 -9.84
C GLY A 364 3.04 5.44 -10.49
N THR A 365 2.93 5.26 -11.82
CA THR A 365 3.83 4.36 -12.57
C THR A 365 5.28 4.79 -12.43
N ASN A 366 6.23 3.85 -12.58
CA ASN A 366 7.67 4.18 -12.54
C ASN A 366 8.07 5.19 -13.64
N GLY A 367 7.32 5.26 -14.74
CA GLY A 367 7.48 6.33 -15.74
C GLY A 367 7.14 7.71 -15.16
N ILE A 368 6.02 7.83 -14.42
CA ILE A 368 5.66 9.08 -13.72
C ILE A 368 6.67 9.42 -12.63
N MET A 369 7.18 8.42 -11.89
CA MET A 369 8.23 8.65 -10.88
C MET A 369 9.50 9.25 -11.51
N LYS A 370 9.93 8.70 -12.64
CA LYS A 370 11.07 9.23 -13.40
C LYS A 370 10.83 10.65 -13.91
N GLU A 371 9.62 10.95 -14.35
CA GLU A 371 9.23 12.32 -14.76
C GLU A 371 9.31 13.31 -13.59
N ILE A 372 8.87 12.91 -12.39
CA ILE A 372 8.97 13.76 -11.19
C ILE A 372 10.44 14.06 -10.87
N VAL A 373 11.29 13.03 -10.86
CA VAL A 373 12.74 13.18 -10.61
C VAL A 373 13.39 14.06 -11.68
N ALA A 374 13.04 13.85 -12.96
CA ALA A 374 13.59 14.64 -14.07
C ALA A 374 13.23 16.13 -13.95
N ARG A 375 11.98 16.45 -13.54
CA ARG A 375 11.57 17.85 -13.30
C ARG A 375 12.34 18.52 -12.18
N GLY A 376 12.72 17.79 -11.14
CA GLY A 376 13.62 18.30 -10.09
C GLY A 376 15.00 18.64 -10.61
N LEU A 377 15.51 17.90 -11.59
CA LEU A 377 16.85 18.09 -12.17
C LEU A 377 16.91 19.21 -13.21
N ILE A 378 15.92 19.29 -14.10
CA ILE A 378 16.00 20.17 -15.29
C ILE A 378 14.89 21.23 -15.35
N GLY A 379 14.01 21.29 -14.33
CA GLY A 379 12.84 22.16 -14.32
C GLY A 379 11.65 21.58 -15.12
N LYS A 380 10.55 22.33 -15.13
CA LYS A 380 9.37 21.97 -15.96
C LYS A 380 9.68 22.27 -17.42
N ALA A 381 9.45 21.28 -18.27
CA ALA A 381 9.46 21.45 -19.72
C ALA A 381 8.28 22.33 -20.16
#